data_cbcd0f7c1fc08a0999e37f65af678aba
#
_entry.id   cbcd0f7c1fc08a0999e37f65af678aba
#
_cell.length_a   1.000
_cell.length_b   1.000
_cell.length_c   1.000
_cell.angle_alpha   90.00
_cell.angle_beta   90.00
_cell.angle_gamma   90.00
#
_symmetry.space_group_name_H-M   'P 1'
#
loop_
_entity.id
_entity.type
_entity.pdbx_description
1 polymer ?
#
loop_
_entity_poly.entity_id
_entity_poly.type
_entity_poly.pdbx_seq_one_letter_code
_entity_poly.pdbx_strand_id
1 'polypeptide(L)'
;MSKIIINGWIEEEVYDEISYPSMDEIPIHEILNDKIDELDISSNNSLCYKEDDHKIAINKMINNVFIQIHVSDKEITLEEANNNCILMSLGQLDIYETWYGYSEWTIMGYDLQSFRLVGNDGEHDLNDIFLNYVGKYLILVVEIKD
;
A
#
# COMPACT_ATOMS: atom_id res chain seq x y z
N MET A 1 -6.06 18.20 5.47
CA MET A 1 -6.19 17.08 4.52
C MET A 1 -4.87 16.89 3.79
N SER A 2 -4.41 15.66 3.74
CA SER A 2 -3.16 15.31 3.06
C SER A 2 -3.45 14.43 1.85
N LYS A 3 -2.69 14.64 0.78
CA LYS A 3 -2.89 13.92 -0.48
C LYS A 3 -1.57 13.31 -0.95
N ILE A 4 -1.62 12.03 -1.27
CA ILE A 4 -0.50 11.28 -1.80
C ILE A 4 -0.87 10.79 -3.20
N ILE A 5 0.04 10.95 -4.16
CA ILE A 5 -0.14 10.43 -5.51
C ILE A 5 1.03 9.51 -5.81
N ILE A 6 0.73 8.26 -6.17
CA ILE A 6 1.71 7.26 -6.59
C ILE A 6 1.38 6.85 -8.00
N ASN A 7 2.36 6.89 -8.90
CA ASN A 7 2.12 6.54 -10.29
C ASN A 7 3.31 5.76 -10.85
N GLY A 8 3.00 4.82 -11.75
CA GLY A 8 4.00 3.99 -12.39
C GLY A 8 3.39 2.72 -12.98
N TRP A 9 4.24 1.91 -13.60
CA TRP A 9 3.84 0.62 -14.16
C TRP A 9 3.81 -0.43 -13.07
N ILE A 10 2.73 -1.20 -13.01
CA ILE A 10 2.60 -2.29 -12.02
C ILE A 10 3.39 -3.49 -12.51
N GLU A 11 4.29 -3.94 -11.65
CA GLU A 11 5.10 -5.14 -11.86
C GLU A 11 4.77 -6.15 -10.78
N GLU A 12 5.24 -7.39 -10.95
CA GLU A 12 5.09 -8.43 -9.95
C GLU A 12 6.46 -8.86 -9.45
N GLU A 13 6.63 -8.80 -8.13
CA GLU A 13 7.80 -9.33 -7.43
C GLU A 13 7.41 -10.58 -6.67
N VAL A 14 8.25 -11.61 -6.75
CA VAL A 14 8.06 -12.85 -5.99
C VAL A 14 9.12 -12.91 -4.91
N TYR A 15 8.69 -12.98 -3.67
CA TYR A 15 9.56 -13.15 -2.53
C TYR A 15 9.04 -14.31 -1.68
N ASP A 16 9.85 -15.33 -1.47
CA ASP A 16 9.50 -16.49 -0.66
C ASP A 16 8.20 -17.17 -1.12
N GLU A 17 8.05 -17.33 -2.46
CA GLU A 17 6.89 -17.93 -3.14
C GLU A 17 5.61 -17.10 -3.08
N ILE A 18 5.67 -15.89 -2.51
CA ILE A 18 4.52 -14.97 -2.45
C ILE A 18 4.72 -13.85 -3.45
N SER A 19 3.66 -13.54 -4.21
CA SER A 19 3.68 -12.46 -5.20
C SER A 19 3.18 -11.16 -4.59
N TYR A 20 3.91 -10.07 -4.87
CA TYR A 20 3.57 -8.73 -4.44
C TYR A 20 3.53 -7.78 -5.64
N PRO A 21 2.53 -6.88 -5.71
CA PRO A 21 2.55 -5.81 -6.71
C PRO A 21 3.62 -4.78 -6.34
N SER A 22 4.41 -4.37 -7.34
CA SER A 22 5.53 -3.46 -7.13
C SER A 22 5.61 -2.41 -8.23
N MET A 23 6.38 -1.37 -7.99
CA MET A 23 6.80 -0.37 -8.96
C MET A 23 8.28 -0.13 -8.77
N ASP A 24 9.07 -0.24 -9.85
CA ASP A 24 10.53 -0.08 -9.79
C ASP A 24 11.14 -0.98 -8.70
N GLU A 25 10.68 -2.22 -8.65
CA GLU A 25 11.15 -3.26 -7.72
C GLU A 25 10.80 -3.02 -6.24
N ILE A 26 10.00 -2.01 -5.93
CA ILE A 26 9.57 -1.72 -4.57
C ILE A 26 8.09 -2.07 -4.43
N PRO A 27 7.70 -2.87 -3.42
CA PRO A 27 6.28 -3.18 -3.19
C PRO A 27 5.44 -1.91 -3.00
N ILE A 28 4.25 -1.88 -3.59
CA ILE A 28 3.39 -0.69 -3.58
C ILE A 28 3.04 -0.29 -2.15
N HIS A 29 2.76 -1.25 -1.26
CA HIS A 29 2.43 -0.94 0.13
C HIS A 29 3.62 -0.27 0.85
N GLU A 30 4.85 -0.63 0.50
CA GLU A 30 6.05 -0.04 1.08
C GLU A 30 6.23 1.40 0.61
N ILE A 31 6.00 1.65 -0.69
CA ILE A 31 6.03 3.01 -1.24
C ILE A 31 5.00 3.89 -0.51
N LEU A 32 3.80 3.37 -0.32
CA LEU A 32 2.74 4.10 0.37
C LEU A 32 3.08 4.34 1.83
N ASN A 33 3.60 3.33 2.53
CA ASN A 33 4.05 3.47 3.93
C ASN A 33 5.06 4.60 4.09
N ASP A 34 6.07 4.63 3.22
CA ASP A 34 7.12 5.64 3.29
C ASP A 34 6.55 7.04 3.07
N LYS A 35 5.62 7.20 2.13
CA LYS A 35 5.00 8.50 1.86
C LYS A 35 4.09 8.94 3.01
N ILE A 36 3.40 8.02 3.65
CA ILE A 36 2.59 8.33 4.83
C ILE A 36 3.48 8.77 5.99
N ASP A 37 4.61 8.11 6.18
CA ASP A 37 5.56 8.45 7.26
C ASP A 37 6.18 9.83 7.06
N GLU A 38 6.28 10.31 5.82
CA GLU A 38 6.75 11.65 5.52
C GLU A 38 5.73 12.74 5.91
N LEU A 39 4.47 12.36 6.12
CA LEU A 39 3.41 13.29 6.49
C LEU A 39 3.36 13.41 8.02
N ASP A 40 3.37 14.64 8.52
CA ASP A 40 3.19 14.93 9.94
C ASP A 40 1.70 15.08 10.23
N ILE A 41 1.01 13.93 10.33
CA ILE A 41 -0.43 13.90 10.59
C ILE A 41 -0.73 13.27 11.93
N SER A 42 -1.56 13.95 12.72
CA SER A 42 -1.95 13.49 14.06
C SER A 42 -2.78 12.21 14.04
N SER A 43 -3.43 11.91 12.90
CA SER A 43 -4.25 10.71 12.72
C SER A 43 -3.44 9.48 12.30
N ASN A 44 -2.14 9.61 12.10
CA ASN A 44 -1.28 8.49 11.71
C ASN A 44 -1.02 7.57 12.89
N ASN A 45 -1.66 6.40 12.88
CA ASN A 45 -1.53 5.37 13.92
C ASN A 45 -0.55 4.29 13.48
N SER A 46 0.71 4.67 13.30
CA SER A 46 1.77 3.73 12.96
C SER A 46 2.31 3.10 14.24
N LEU A 47 2.28 1.78 14.29
CA LEU A 47 2.79 1.02 15.43
C LEU A 47 3.88 0.07 14.95
N CYS A 48 5.07 0.21 15.52
CA CYS A 48 6.18 -0.72 15.30
C CYS A 48 6.54 -1.33 16.65
N TYR A 49 6.49 -2.66 16.72
CA TYR A 49 6.79 -3.35 17.98
C TYR A 49 7.59 -4.62 17.72
N LYS A 50 8.35 -5.02 18.73
CA LYS A 50 9.19 -6.21 18.71
C LYS A 50 8.45 -7.32 19.46
N GLU A 51 7.97 -8.33 18.74
CA GLU A 51 7.25 -9.45 19.35
C GLU A 51 8.19 -10.40 20.10
N ASP A 52 9.41 -10.57 19.58
CA ASP A 52 10.50 -11.28 20.24
C ASP A 52 11.83 -10.73 19.70
N ASP A 53 12.95 -11.35 20.05
CA ASP A 53 14.28 -10.86 19.67
C ASP A 53 14.52 -10.90 18.15
N HIS A 54 13.69 -11.62 17.40
CA HIS A 54 13.89 -11.86 15.96
C HIS A 54 12.68 -11.51 15.11
N LYS A 55 11.64 -10.93 15.70
CA LYS A 55 10.42 -10.60 14.96
C LYS A 55 9.97 -9.17 15.24
N ILE A 56 9.79 -8.41 14.18
CA ILE A 56 9.30 -7.03 14.24
C ILE A 56 7.99 -6.97 13.45
N ALA A 57 6.97 -6.37 14.03
CA ALA A 57 5.70 -6.13 13.37
C ALA A 57 5.47 -4.62 13.21
N ILE A 58 5.02 -4.23 12.03
CA ILE A 58 4.65 -2.85 11.73
C ILE A 58 3.19 -2.87 11.34
N ASN A 59 2.38 -2.14 12.09
CA ASN A 59 0.94 -2.03 11.84
C ASN A 59 0.57 -0.57 11.70
N LYS A 60 -0.06 -0.23 10.58
CA LYS A 60 -0.49 1.12 10.28
C LYS A 60 -1.99 1.10 10.01
N MET A 61 -2.74 1.81 10.82
CA MET A 61 -4.20 1.90 10.70
C MET A 61 -4.57 3.39 10.68
N ILE A 62 -5.13 3.84 9.56
CA ILE A 62 -5.47 5.25 9.37
C ILE A 62 -6.94 5.35 9.01
N ASN A 63 -7.67 6.14 9.78
CA ASN A 63 -9.09 6.39 9.54
C ASN A 63 -9.30 7.51 8.52
N ASN A 64 -10.47 7.54 7.90
CA ASN A 64 -10.90 8.59 6.98
C ASN A 64 -9.95 8.75 5.79
N VAL A 65 -9.62 7.63 5.17
CA VAL A 65 -8.78 7.60 3.96
C VAL A 65 -9.67 7.39 2.75
N PHE A 66 -9.55 8.29 1.77
CA PHE A 66 -10.22 8.16 0.48
C PHE A 66 -9.21 7.71 -0.56
N ILE A 67 -9.50 6.59 -1.22
CA ILE A 67 -8.61 6.00 -2.22
C ILE A 67 -9.29 6.02 -3.58
N GLN A 68 -8.54 6.44 -4.60
CA GLN A 68 -8.91 6.32 -6.00
C GLN A 68 -7.83 5.52 -6.72
N ILE A 69 -8.23 4.50 -7.46
CA ILE A 69 -7.33 3.66 -8.25
C ILE A 69 -7.69 3.82 -9.72
N HIS A 70 -6.73 4.27 -10.51
CA HIS A 70 -6.87 4.44 -11.95
C HIS A 70 -5.82 3.58 -12.66
N VAL A 71 -6.24 2.80 -13.67
CA VAL A 71 -5.33 1.97 -14.45
C VAL A 71 -5.52 2.23 -15.93
N SER A 72 -4.44 2.11 -16.71
CA SER A 72 -4.45 2.36 -18.15
C SER A 72 -3.46 1.44 -18.84
N ASP A 73 -3.70 1.16 -20.11
CA ASP A 73 -2.75 0.41 -20.95
C ASP A 73 -1.51 1.23 -21.31
N LYS A 74 -1.60 2.54 -21.17
CA LYS A 74 -0.51 3.47 -21.50
C LYS A 74 -0.32 4.48 -20.37
N GLU A 75 0.84 5.09 -20.34
CA GLU A 75 1.12 6.17 -19.39
C GLU A 75 0.16 7.33 -19.63
N ILE A 76 -0.50 7.78 -18.56
CA ILE A 76 -1.45 8.88 -18.59
C ILE A 76 -1.16 9.85 -17.45
N THR A 77 -1.68 11.07 -17.57
CA THR A 77 -1.65 12.06 -16.49
C THR A 77 -2.86 11.88 -15.57
N LEU A 78 -2.78 12.46 -14.38
CA LEU A 78 -3.92 12.45 -13.45
C LEU A 78 -5.18 13.08 -14.08
N GLU A 79 -5.01 14.13 -14.89
CA GLU A 79 -6.13 14.79 -15.57
C GLU A 79 -6.82 13.85 -16.56
N GLU A 80 -6.05 12.97 -17.20
CA GLU A 80 -6.58 11.99 -18.15
C GLU A 80 -7.19 10.76 -17.47
N ALA A 81 -6.97 10.59 -16.17
CA ALA A 81 -7.30 9.38 -15.45
C ALA A 81 -8.77 9.19 -15.13
N ASN A 82 -9.61 10.23 -15.25
CA ASN A 82 -11.01 10.19 -14.82
C ASN A 82 -11.83 9.07 -15.47
N ASN A 83 -11.50 8.68 -16.69
CA ASN A 83 -12.20 7.61 -17.42
C ASN A 83 -11.62 6.21 -17.10
N ASN A 84 -10.59 6.14 -16.29
CA ASN A 84 -9.85 4.91 -15.99
C ASN A 84 -9.93 4.49 -14.52
N CYS A 85 -10.87 5.05 -13.77
CA CYS A 85 -11.07 4.75 -12.37
C CYS A 85 -11.72 3.37 -12.20
N ILE A 86 -11.06 2.48 -11.48
CA ILE A 86 -11.56 1.13 -11.20
C ILE A 86 -12.06 0.99 -9.77
N LEU A 87 -11.63 1.86 -8.86
CA LEU A 87 -12.07 1.86 -7.48
C LEU A 87 -12.03 3.26 -6.90
N MET A 88 -13.06 3.59 -6.14
CA MET A 88 -13.19 4.83 -5.42
C MET A 88 -13.89 4.51 -4.10
N SER A 89 -13.20 4.64 -2.97
CA SER A 89 -13.75 4.22 -1.68
C SER A 89 -13.16 5.03 -0.53
N LEU A 90 -13.98 5.26 0.48
CA LEU A 90 -13.60 5.92 1.73
C LEU A 90 -13.67 4.91 2.87
N GLY A 91 -12.64 4.82 3.68
CA GLY A 91 -12.61 3.89 4.79
C GLY A 91 -11.36 3.99 5.63
N GLN A 92 -11.06 2.89 6.33
CA GLN A 92 -9.86 2.75 7.13
C GLN A 92 -8.80 2.00 6.30
N LEU A 93 -7.63 2.61 6.16
CA LEU A 93 -6.48 1.98 5.52
C LEU A 93 -5.74 1.16 6.57
N ASP A 94 -5.50 -0.11 6.27
CA ASP A 94 -4.83 -1.05 7.16
C ASP A 94 -3.67 -1.70 6.43
N ILE A 95 -2.45 -1.48 6.92
CA ILE A 95 -1.23 -2.10 6.41
C ILE A 95 -0.52 -2.78 7.58
N TYR A 96 -0.40 -4.11 7.51
CA TYR A 96 0.24 -4.90 8.56
C TYR A 96 1.29 -5.80 7.94
N GLU A 97 2.55 -5.66 8.39
CA GLU A 97 3.66 -6.47 7.89
C GLU A 97 4.54 -6.95 9.03
N THR A 98 5.18 -8.10 8.83
CA THR A 98 6.10 -8.68 9.80
C THR A 98 7.43 -9.01 9.15
N TRP A 99 8.51 -8.83 9.92
CA TRP A 99 9.87 -9.10 9.52
C TRP A 99 10.49 -10.10 10.48
N TYR A 100 11.16 -11.11 9.96
CA TYR A 100 11.79 -12.16 10.74
C TYR A 100 13.29 -12.17 10.48
N GLY A 101 14.09 -12.46 11.51
CA GLY A 101 15.52 -12.55 11.36
C GLY A 101 16.14 -13.55 12.33
N TYR A 102 17.36 -14.01 12.04
CA TYR A 102 18.15 -14.79 12.99
C TYR A 102 18.81 -13.91 14.05
N SER A 103 19.01 -12.64 13.72
CA SER A 103 19.61 -11.67 14.62
C SER A 103 19.09 -10.28 14.21
N GLU A 104 19.43 -9.26 14.99
CA GLU A 104 19.06 -7.88 14.70
C GLU A 104 19.56 -7.38 13.34
N TRP A 105 20.55 -8.07 12.77
CA TRP A 105 21.24 -7.66 11.55
C TRP A 105 20.85 -8.48 10.32
N THR A 106 20.12 -9.58 10.49
CA THR A 106 19.84 -10.50 9.39
C THR A 106 18.34 -10.71 9.23
N ILE A 107 17.78 -10.18 8.15
CA ILE A 107 16.39 -10.40 7.80
C ILE A 107 16.29 -11.72 7.04
N MET A 108 15.53 -12.67 7.57
CA MET A 108 15.35 -14.01 7.01
C MET A 108 14.02 -14.17 6.29
N GLY A 109 13.06 -13.34 6.60
CA GLY A 109 11.75 -13.43 5.99
C GLY A 109 10.96 -12.15 6.17
N TYR A 110 9.99 -12.01 5.30
CA TYR A 110 9.09 -10.89 5.27
C TYR A 110 7.70 -11.42 4.92
N ASP A 111 6.68 -10.97 5.62
CA ASP A 111 5.31 -11.37 5.35
C ASP A 111 4.40 -10.16 5.45
N LEU A 112 3.66 -9.89 4.38
CA LEU A 112 2.62 -8.87 4.37
C LEU A 112 1.32 -9.52 4.83
N GLN A 113 0.86 -9.16 6.03
CA GLN A 113 -0.36 -9.72 6.61
C GLN A 113 -1.61 -9.07 6.03
N SER A 114 -1.58 -7.76 5.82
CA SER A 114 -2.70 -7.06 5.20
C SER A 114 -2.26 -5.78 4.52
N PHE A 115 -2.91 -5.47 3.41
CA PHE A 115 -2.85 -4.18 2.72
C PHE A 115 -4.23 -3.95 2.13
N ARG A 116 -5.09 -3.27 2.89
CA ARG A 116 -6.51 -3.19 2.55
C ARG A 116 -7.15 -1.87 2.96
N LEU A 117 -8.25 -1.55 2.32
CA LEU A 117 -9.14 -0.47 2.73
C LEU A 117 -10.46 -1.09 3.17
N VAL A 118 -10.86 -0.84 4.41
CA VAL A 118 -12.15 -1.30 4.94
C VAL A 118 -13.10 -0.12 4.93
N GLY A 119 -13.98 -0.11 3.94
CA GLY A 119 -14.94 0.98 3.73
C GLY A 119 -16.37 0.58 4.01
N ASN A 120 -17.29 1.53 3.82
CA ASN A 120 -18.73 1.29 3.95
C ASN A 120 -19.26 0.30 2.90
N ASP A 121 -18.56 0.20 1.77
CA ASP A 121 -18.89 -0.70 0.67
C ASP A 121 -18.21 -2.07 0.80
N GLY A 122 -17.50 -2.31 1.90
CA GLY A 122 -16.86 -3.58 2.19
C GLY A 122 -15.34 -3.46 2.27
N GLU A 123 -14.68 -4.61 2.31
CA GLU A 123 -13.23 -4.72 2.38
C GLU A 123 -12.64 -4.82 0.98
N HIS A 124 -11.61 -4.01 0.70
CA HIS A 124 -10.88 -4.02 -0.55
C HIS A 124 -9.44 -4.43 -0.28
N ASP A 125 -9.06 -5.63 -0.72
CA ASP A 125 -7.68 -6.11 -0.65
C ASP A 125 -6.88 -5.44 -1.78
N LEU A 126 -6.05 -4.46 -1.42
CA LEU A 126 -5.33 -3.66 -2.41
C LEU A 126 -4.24 -4.46 -3.12
N ASN A 127 -3.60 -5.41 -2.42
CA ASN A 127 -2.62 -6.28 -3.07
C ASN A 127 -3.24 -7.08 -4.22
N ASP A 128 -4.38 -7.71 -3.95
CA ASP A 128 -5.07 -8.52 -4.96
C ASP A 128 -5.56 -7.65 -6.13
N ILE A 129 -6.05 -6.44 -5.81
CA ILE A 129 -6.48 -5.51 -6.85
C ILE A 129 -5.31 -5.17 -7.78
N PHE A 130 -4.18 -4.75 -7.21
CA PHE A 130 -3.02 -4.37 -8.02
C PHE A 130 -2.44 -5.56 -8.80
N LEU A 131 -2.43 -6.76 -8.22
CA LEU A 131 -1.94 -7.96 -8.90
C LEU A 131 -2.79 -8.30 -10.14
N ASN A 132 -4.07 -7.95 -10.14
CA ASN A 132 -4.94 -8.15 -11.30
C ASN A 132 -4.60 -7.20 -12.47
N TYR A 133 -3.79 -6.18 -12.23
CA TYR A 133 -3.45 -5.17 -13.23
C TYR A 133 -1.94 -5.09 -13.50
N VAL A 134 -1.22 -6.18 -13.29
CA VAL A 134 0.21 -6.25 -13.64
C VAL A 134 0.39 -5.96 -15.13
N GLY A 135 1.35 -5.11 -15.47
CA GLY A 135 1.58 -4.64 -16.83
C GLY A 135 0.83 -3.37 -17.20
N LYS A 136 -0.04 -2.87 -16.33
CA LYS A 136 -0.80 -1.64 -16.55
C LYS A 136 -0.13 -0.46 -15.83
N TYR A 137 -0.42 0.74 -16.31
CA TYR A 137 0.00 1.97 -15.67
C TYR A 137 -1.00 2.33 -14.57
N LEU A 138 -0.49 2.57 -13.36
CA LEU A 138 -1.29 2.89 -12.18
C LEU A 138 -1.16 4.36 -11.82
N ILE A 139 -2.29 4.99 -11.49
CA ILE A 139 -2.30 6.21 -10.71
C ILE A 139 -3.12 5.92 -9.45
N LEU A 140 -2.46 5.94 -8.31
CA LEU A 140 -3.09 5.75 -7.00
C LEU A 140 -3.14 7.10 -6.29
N VAL A 141 -4.34 7.53 -5.95
CA VAL A 141 -4.57 8.76 -5.20
C VAL A 141 -5.08 8.40 -3.82
N VAL A 142 -4.38 8.85 -2.79
CA VAL A 142 -4.73 8.60 -1.40
C VAL A 142 -4.91 9.96 -0.71
N GLU A 143 -6.13 10.23 -0.23
CA GLU A 143 -6.43 11.43 0.53
C GLU A 143 -6.72 11.04 1.97
N ILE A 144 -5.97 11.62 2.91
CA ILE A 144 -6.15 11.38 4.33
C ILE A 144 -6.88 12.60 4.90
N LYS A 145 -8.09 12.37 5.37
CA LYS A 145 -8.96 13.41 5.92
C LYS A 145 -8.85 13.43 7.43
N ASP A 146 -8.41 14.54 7.95
CA ASP A 146 -8.29 14.75 9.41
C ASP A 146 -9.64 15.02 10.06
#